data_75f51b8c90407e8d043d9a8174807a09
#
_entry.id   75f51b8c90407e8d043d9a8174807a09
#
_cell.length_a   1.000
_cell.length_b   1.000
_cell.length_c   1.000
_cell.angle_alpha   90.00
_cell.angle_beta   90.00
_cell.angle_gamma   90.00
#
_symmetry.space_group_name_H-M   'P 1'
#
loop_
_entity.id
_entity.type
_entity.pdbx_description
1 polymer ?
#
loop_
_entity_poly.entity_id
_entity_poly.type
_entity_poly.pdbx_seq_one_letter_code
_entity_poly.pdbx_strand_id
1 'polypeptide(L)'
;KIMIENLPIWIDLTFIFTFVLTIILFHFSNGEPKKLTLFIIVWSIMQSILAYIGFYQNTDSIPPRFGLVLIPITSLIIYGLLPRQQKWFSETRQIKISTFLHSVRIPIEIVLFGLFINDMIPELMTFEGRNYDILVGITAPIIGWLFLKEKISKKILIGWNIIGLFFVVFIFFNGMLSAELPFQQFGF
;
A
#
# COMPACT_ATOMS: atom_id res chain seq x y z
N LYS A 1 12.79 -23.37 2.69
CA LYS A 1 11.82 -23.13 3.77
C LYS A 1 11.06 -21.87 3.44
N ILE A 2 9.73 -21.99 3.31
CA ILE A 2 8.92 -21.03 2.56
C ILE A 2 8.15 -20.08 3.49
N MET A 3 8.13 -20.35 4.77
CA MET A 3 7.52 -19.49 5.78
C MET A 3 8.59 -18.97 6.73
N ILE A 4 8.43 -17.73 7.17
CA ILE A 4 9.27 -17.15 8.21
C ILE A 4 8.98 -17.94 9.50
N GLU A 5 9.94 -18.74 9.94
CA GLU A 5 9.77 -19.51 11.16
C GLU A 5 9.69 -18.57 12.36
N ASN A 6 8.70 -18.84 13.21
CA ASN A 6 8.46 -18.13 14.46
C ASN A 6 7.90 -16.70 14.35
N LEU A 7 7.38 -16.29 13.18
CA LEU A 7 6.67 -15.01 13.10
C LEU A 7 5.39 -15.09 13.96
N PRO A 8 5.15 -14.14 14.85
CA PRO A 8 3.92 -14.09 15.65
C PRO A 8 2.67 -14.04 14.78
N ILE A 9 1.72 -14.95 15.00
CA ILE A 9 0.50 -15.10 14.18
C ILE A 9 -0.34 -13.83 14.07
N TRP A 10 -0.24 -12.91 15.04
CA TRP A 10 -0.97 -11.65 15.01
C TRP A 10 -0.56 -10.77 13.83
N ILE A 11 0.69 -10.87 13.35
CA ILE A 11 1.21 -10.11 12.20
C ILE A 11 0.47 -10.56 10.94
N ASP A 12 0.40 -11.88 10.71
CA ASP A 12 -0.31 -12.45 9.57
C ASP A 12 -1.81 -12.12 9.61
N LEU A 13 -2.44 -12.27 10.77
CA LEU A 13 -3.86 -11.96 10.94
C LEU A 13 -4.15 -10.48 10.69
N THR A 14 -3.31 -9.58 11.21
CA THR A 14 -3.45 -8.13 10.98
C THR A 14 -3.27 -7.80 9.50
N PHE A 15 -2.29 -8.42 8.83
CA PHE A 15 -2.07 -8.22 7.40
C PHE A 15 -3.27 -8.69 6.58
N ILE A 16 -3.77 -9.92 6.82
CA ILE A 16 -4.93 -10.46 6.10
C ILE A 16 -6.17 -9.61 6.32
N PHE A 17 -6.44 -9.22 7.56
CA PHE A 17 -7.56 -8.33 7.89
C PHE A 17 -7.44 -7.00 7.13
N THR A 18 -6.26 -6.39 7.16
CA THR A 18 -6.00 -5.11 6.48
C THR A 18 -6.17 -5.24 4.98
N PHE A 19 -5.69 -6.33 4.39
CA PHE A 19 -5.86 -6.62 2.96
C PHE A 19 -7.33 -6.72 2.57
N VAL A 20 -8.12 -7.51 3.30
CA VAL A 20 -9.56 -7.65 3.04
C VAL A 20 -10.28 -6.31 3.20
N LEU A 21 -10.00 -5.59 4.28
CA LEU A 21 -10.58 -4.26 4.53
C LEU A 21 -10.23 -3.28 3.41
N THR A 22 -8.99 -3.30 2.93
CA THR A 22 -8.54 -2.43 1.83
C THR A 22 -9.31 -2.71 0.55
N ILE A 23 -9.51 -3.98 0.19
CA ILE A 23 -10.30 -4.36 -1.01
C ILE A 23 -11.75 -3.91 -0.88
N ILE A 24 -12.37 -4.10 0.28
CA ILE A 24 -13.75 -3.68 0.54
C ILE A 24 -13.89 -2.16 0.41
N LEU A 25 -13.03 -1.40 1.09
CA LEU A 25 -13.05 0.05 1.04
C LEU A 25 -12.73 0.59 -0.35
N PHE A 26 -11.77 -0.03 -1.06
CA PHE A 26 -11.45 0.31 -2.44
C PHE A 26 -12.66 0.09 -3.37
N HIS A 27 -13.33 -1.04 -3.24
CA HIS A 27 -14.52 -1.37 -4.04
C HIS A 27 -15.60 -0.31 -3.90
N PHE A 28 -15.99 -0.01 -2.67
CA PHE A 28 -17.03 0.99 -2.42
C PHE A 28 -16.59 2.42 -2.72
N SER A 29 -15.32 2.76 -2.48
CA SER A 29 -14.83 4.12 -2.73
C SER A 29 -14.79 4.50 -4.22
N ASN A 30 -14.73 3.53 -5.11
CA ASN A 30 -14.63 3.77 -6.56
C ASN A 30 -15.90 3.40 -7.34
N GLY A 31 -17.06 3.34 -6.68
CA GLY A 31 -18.34 3.07 -7.34
C GLY A 31 -18.50 1.61 -7.81
N GLU A 32 -18.03 0.68 -7.00
CA GLU A 32 -18.19 -0.77 -7.19
C GLU A 32 -17.62 -1.31 -8.51
N PRO A 33 -16.33 -1.09 -8.82
CA PRO A 33 -15.73 -1.51 -10.09
C PRO A 33 -15.47 -3.02 -10.11
N LYS A 34 -16.50 -3.85 -10.30
CA LYS A 34 -16.45 -5.32 -10.19
C LYS A 34 -15.30 -5.97 -10.94
N LYS A 35 -15.05 -5.55 -12.19
CA LYS A 35 -13.95 -6.10 -13.01
C LYS A 35 -12.58 -5.76 -12.44
N LEU A 36 -12.39 -4.53 -12.00
CA LEU A 36 -11.12 -4.07 -11.40
C LEU A 36 -10.89 -4.73 -10.03
N THR A 37 -11.92 -4.81 -9.21
CA THR A 37 -11.84 -5.50 -7.91
C THR A 37 -11.51 -6.98 -8.09
N LEU A 38 -12.18 -7.67 -9.03
CA LEU A 38 -11.88 -9.07 -9.33
C LEU A 38 -10.42 -9.23 -9.82
N PHE A 39 -9.97 -8.33 -10.70
CA PHE A 39 -8.58 -8.36 -11.17
C PHE A 39 -7.59 -8.23 -10.00
N ILE A 40 -7.82 -7.28 -9.07
CA ILE A 40 -6.96 -7.10 -7.89
C ILE A 40 -6.94 -8.36 -7.03
N ILE A 41 -8.09 -8.99 -6.78
CA ILE A 41 -8.17 -10.22 -5.99
C ILE A 41 -7.40 -11.36 -6.66
N VAL A 42 -7.66 -11.63 -7.93
CA VAL A 42 -7.01 -12.71 -8.68
C VAL A 42 -5.49 -12.47 -8.74
N TRP A 43 -5.08 -11.23 -9.02
CA TRP A 43 -3.68 -10.85 -9.01
C TRP A 43 -3.03 -11.08 -7.64
N SER A 44 -3.68 -10.68 -6.56
CA SER A 44 -3.15 -10.85 -5.21
C SER A 44 -3.01 -12.32 -4.83
N ILE A 45 -3.97 -13.17 -5.20
CA ILE A 45 -3.88 -14.63 -5.00
C ILE A 45 -2.70 -15.20 -5.79
N MET A 46 -2.53 -14.81 -7.05
CA MET A 46 -1.41 -15.25 -7.87
C MET A 46 -0.07 -14.84 -7.24
N GLN A 47 0.06 -13.60 -6.78
CA GLN A 47 1.26 -13.11 -6.12
C GLN A 47 1.55 -13.86 -4.81
N SER A 48 0.51 -14.17 -4.04
CA SER A 48 0.65 -14.97 -2.81
C SER A 48 1.16 -16.38 -3.11
N ILE A 49 0.69 -17.02 -4.18
CA ILE A 49 1.19 -18.33 -4.61
C ILE A 49 2.65 -18.23 -5.05
N LEU A 50 3.02 -17.23 -5.85
CA LEU A 50 4.41 -17.02 -6.30
C LEU A 50 5.35 -16.76 -5.12
N ALA A 51 4.92 -15.96 -4.14
CA ALA A 51 5.68 -15.74 -2.92
C ALA A 51 5.83 -17.05 -2.12
N TYR A 52 4.74 -17.81 -1.96
CA TYR A 52 4.73 -19.07 -1.22
C TYR A 52 5.69 -20.12 -1.81
N ILE A 53 5.79 -20.23 -3.14
CA ILE A 53 6.73 -21.16 -3.80
C ILE A 53 8.17 -20.63 -3.89
N GLY A 54 8.46 -19.48 -3.26
CA GLY A 54 9.82 -18.91 -3.21
C GLY A 54 10.27 -18.25 -4.52
N PHE A 55 9.35 -17.93 -5.44
CA PHE A 55 9.70 -17.35 -6.74
C PHE A 55 10.51 -16.05 -6.62
N TYR A 56 10.22 -15.22 -5.61
CA TYR A 56 10.90 -13.95 -5.38
C TYR A 56 12.19 -14.04 -4.59
N GLN A 57 12.54 -15.21 -4.06
CA GLN A 57 13.81 -15.43 -3.34
C GLN A 57 15.04 -15.42 -4.25
N ASN A 58 14.84 -15.57 -5.56
CA ASN A 58 15.94 -15.47 -6.52
C ASN A 58 16.24 -14.00 -6.82
N THR A 59 17.32 -13.52 -6.22
CA THR A 59 17.83 -12.14 -6.37
C THR A 59 18.89 -11.99 -7.46
N ASP A 60 19.43 -13.09 -8.02
CA ASP A 60 20.50 -13.08 -9.02
C ASP A 60 20.02 -12.73 -10.42
N SER A 61 18.71 -12.71 -10.67
CA SER A 61 18.16 -12.43 -11.99
C SER A 61 18.17 -10.92 -12.28
N ILE A 62 18.52 -10.53 -13.52
CA ILE A 62 18.44 -9.15 -14.03
C ILE A 62 17.41 -9.11 -15.17
N PRO A 63 16.28 -8.40 -15.04
CA PRO A 63 15.82 -7.64 -13.86
C PRO A 63 15.43 -8.55 -12.68
N PRO A 64 15.52 -8.05 -11.44
CA PRO A 64 15.12 -8.82 -10.26
C PRO A 64 13.66 -9.27 -10.37
N ARG A 65 13.37 -10.55 -10.03
CA ARG A 65 11.99 -11.10 -10.12
C ARG A 65 10.98 -10.31 -9.30
N PHE A 66 11.40 -9.71 -8.20
CA PHE A 66 10.57 -8.79 -7.42
C PHE A 66 10.01 -7.62 -8.24
N GLY A 67 10.73 -7.17 -9.27
CA GLY A 67 10.25 -6.12 -10.19
C GLY A 67 8.95 -6.50 -10.91
N LEU A 68 8.65 -7.80 -11.08
CA LEU A 68 7.39 -8.25 -11.69
C LEU A 68 6.16 -7.88 -10.86
N VAL A 69 6.30 -7.68 -9.54
CA VAL A 69 5.21 -7.19 -8.67
C VAL A 69 4.80 -5.77 -9.06
N LEU A 70 5.75 -4.96 -9.52
CA LEU A 70 5.54 -3.54 -9.84
C LEU A 70 4.85 -3.32 -11.18
N ILE A 71 4.99 -4.27 -12.13
CA ILE A 71 4.44 -4.12 -13.49
C ILE A 71 2.93 -3.88 -13.49
N PRO A 72 2.08 -4.70 -12.85
CA PRO A 72 0.64 -4.45 -12.88
C PRO A 72 0.23 -3.24 -12.05
N ILE A 73 0.94 -2.94 -10.96
CA ILE A 73 0.69 -1.72 -10.16
C ILE A 73 0.93 -0.50 -11.03
N THR A 74 2.08 -0.43 -11.69
CA THR A 74 2.43 0.67 -12.61
C THR A 74 1.44 0.74 -13.78
N SER A 75 1.06 -0.41 -14.35
CA SER A 75 0.06 -0.48 -15.43
C SER A 75 -1.31 0.04 -14.99
N LEU A 76 -1.76 -0.28 -13.78
CA LEU A 76 -3.01 0.24 -13.21
C LEU A 76 -2.95 1.75 -12.97
N ILE A 77 -1.81 2.27 -12.51
CA ILE A 77 -1.61 3.72 -12.33
C ILE A 77 -1.71 4.40 -13.70
N ILE A 78 -0.98 3.93 -14.71
CA ILE A 78 -1.01 4.47 -16.07
C ILE A 78 -2.44 4.40 -16.65
N TYR A 79 -3.11 3.25 -16.48
CA TYR A 79 -4.50 3.08 -16.89
C TYR A 79 -5.43 4.10 -16.24
N GLY A 80 -5.28 4.34 -14.93
CA GLY A 80 -6.06 5.32 -14.19
C GLY A 80 -5.80 6.78 -14.61
N LEU A 81 -4.62 7.06 -15.20
CA LEU A 81 -4.27 8.39 -15.71
C LEU A 81 -4.84 8.68 -17.10
N LEU A 82 -5.38 7.69 -17.81
CA LEU A 82 -6.00 7.91 -19.12
C LEU A 82 -7.23 8.82 -18.98
N PRO A 83 -7.46 9.79 -19.89
CA PRO A 83 -8.54 10.78 -19.76
C PRO A 83 -9.94 10.16 -19.57
N ARG A 84 -10.21 9.07 -20.28
CA ARG A 84 -11.47 8.33 -20.17
C ARG A 84 -11.68 7.75 -18.78
N GLN A 85 -10.62 7.20 -18.17
CA GLN A 85 -10.67 6.61 -16.83
C GLN A 85 -10.73 7.68 -15.75
N GLN A 86 -10.00 8.77 -15.92
CA GLN A 86 -10.08 9.91 -15.00
C GLN A 86 -11.50 10.47 -14.93
N LYS A 87 -12.20 10.62 -16.07
CA LYS A 87 -13.59 11.04 -16.09
C LYS A 87 -14.47 10.07 -15.31
N TRP A 88 -14.37 8.76 -15.59
CA TRP A 88 -15.13 7.74 -14.90
C TRP A 88 -14.86 7.75 -13.39
N PHE A 89 -13.59 7.77 -12.97
CA PHE A 89 -13.24 7.84 -11.56
C PHE A 89 -13.75 9.12 -10.88
N SER A 90 -13.74 10.26 -11.57
CA SER A 90 -14.25 11.52 -11.01
C SER A 90 -15.76 11.51 -10.79
N GLU A 91 -16.50 10.80 -11.62
CA GLU A 91 -17.95 10.67 -11.55
C GLU A 91 -18.41 9.62 -10.53
N THR A 92 -17.64 8.55 -10.34
CA THR A 92 -18.02 7.39 -9.51
C THR A 92 -17.41 7.41 -8.11
N ARG A 93 -16.29 8.14 -7.92
CA ARG A 93 -15.54 8.15 -6.66
C ARG A 93 -16.33 8.73 -5.50
N GLN A 94 -16.47 7.95 -4.45
CA GLN A 94 -17.02 8.41 -3.18
C GLN A 94 -15.89 8.99 -2.30
N ILE A 95 -15.73 10.32 -2.35
CA ILE A 95 -14.64 11.03 -1.67
C ILE A 95 -14.57 10.69 -0.18
N LYS A 96 -15.72 10.55 0.49
CA LYS A 96 -15.80 10.15 1.89
C LYS A 96 -15.06 8.84 2.13
N ILE A 97 -15.50 7.76 1.48
CA ILE A 97 -14.93 6.42 1.67
C ILE A 97 -13.47 6.40 1.23
N SER A 98 -13.15 7.09 0.12
CA SER A 98 -11.78 7.22 -0.38
C SER A 98 -10.84 7.89 0.62
N THR A 99 -11.31 8.90 1.37
CA THR A 99 -10.50 9.54 2.41
C THR A 99 -10.30 8.60 3.61
N PHE A 100 -11.37 7.94 4.07
CA PHE A 100 -11.26 6.96 5.16
C PHE A 100 -10.44 5.72 4.78
N LEU A 101 -10.34 5.36 3.51
CA LEU A 101 -9.47 4.27 3.03
C LEU A 101 -8.01 4.47 3.46
N HIS A 102 -7.53 5.71 3.55
CA HIS A 102 -6.15 5.97 4.01
C HIS A 102 -5.88 5.52 5.46
N SER A 103 -6.93 5.27 6.28
CA SER A 103 -6.75 4.75 7.64
C SER A 103 -6.17 3.33 7.67
N VAL A 104 -6.24 2.57 6.57
CA VAL A 104 -5.62 1.23 6.47
C VAL A 104 -4.09 1.29 6.59
N ARG A 105 -3.49 2.48 6.46
CA ARG A 105 -2.06 2.66 6.69
C ARG A 105 -1.68 2.37 8.14
N ILE A 106 -2.56 2.61 9.12
CA ILE A 106 -2.28 2.32 10.53
C ILE A 106 -1.98 0.83 10.75
N PRO A 107 -2.89 -0.10 10.44
CA PRO A 107 -2.58 -1.52 10.61
C PRO A 107 -1.44 -2.01 9.71
N ILE A 108 -1.20 -1.40 8.53
CA ILE A 108 -0.01 -1.70 7.72
C ILE A 108 1.26 -1.34 8.48
N GLU A 109 1.32 -0.16 9.09
CA GLU A 109 2.47 0.27 9.89
C GLU A 109 2.69 -0.62 11.12
N ILE A 110 1.62 -1.10 11.75
CA ILE A 110 1.70 -2.08 12.85
C ILE A 110 2.31 -3.39 12.35
N VAL A 111 1.95 -3.85 11.15
CA VAL A 111 2.56 -5.04 10.52
C VAL A 111 4.04 -4.80 10.23
N LEU A 112 4.40 -3.66 9.63
CA LEU A 112 5.80 -3.33 9.35
C LEU A 112 6.62 -3.27 10.64
N PHE A 113 6.09 -2.63 11.69
CA PHE A 113 6.75 -2.62 12.99
C PHE A 113 6.88 -4.04 13.57
N GLY A 114 5.85 -4.87 13.43
CA GLY A 114 5.90 -6.29 13.79
C GLY A 114 7.00 -7.07 13.07
N LEU A 115 7.20 -6.80 11.78
CA LEU A 115 8.29 -7.40 11.00
C LEU A 115 9.66 -6.89 11.46
N PHE A 116 9.78 -5.59 11.77
CA PHE A 116 11.03 -5.01 12.28
C PHE A 116 11.47 -5.61 13.61
N ILE A 117 10.59 -5.73 14.61
CA ILE A 117 10.94 -6.32 15.90
C ILE A 117 11.24 -7.82 15.85
N ASN A 118 11.01 -8.46 14.69
CA ASN A 118 11.39 -9.84 14.40
C ASN A 118 12.55 -9.92 13.36
N ASP A 119 13.33 -8.84 13.20
CA ASP A 119 14.51 -8.76 12.34
C ASP A 119 14.26 -9.09 10.85
N MET A 120 13.05 -8.79 10.35
CA MET A 120 12.66 -9.10 8.97
C MET A 120 12.83 -7.93 8.00
N ILE A 121 12.76 -6.71 8.52
CA ILE A 121 12.95 -5.47 7.76
C ILE A 121 13.71 -4.44 8.60
N PRO A 122 14.45 -3.51 7.97
CA PRO A 122 15.17 -2.49 8.70
C PRO A 122 14.23 -1.46 9.35
N GLU A 123 14.67 -0.86 10.47
CA GLU A 123 13.95 0.17 11.23
C GLU A 123 13.44 1.32 10.35
N LEU A 124 14.25 1.72 9.36
CA LEU A 124 13.91 2.83 8.46
C LEU A 124 12.59 2.62 7.69
N MET A 125 12.10 1.38 7.57
CA MET A 125 10.83 1.03 6.94
C MET A 125 9.62 1.19 7.87
N THR A 126 9.84 1.50 9.15
CA THR A 126 8.81 1.64 10.16
C THR A 126 8.56 3.10 10.54
N PHE A 127 7.48 3.35 11.27
CA PHE A 127 7.17 4.69 11.81
C PHE A 127 8.20 5.19 12.86
N GLU A 128 9.01 4.32 13.45
CA GLU A 128 10.13 4.72 14.32
C GLU A 128 11.32 5.21 13.49
N GLY A 129 11.44 4.75 12.24
CA GLY A 129 12.48 5.17 11.31
C GLY A 129 12.04 6.32 10.40
N ARG A 130 11.84 6.05 9.11
CA ARG A 130 11.56 7.06 8.08
C ARG A 130 10.19 6.91 7.41
N ASN A 131 9.33 6.03 7.90
CA ASN A 131 8.00 5.82 7.34
C ASN A 131 6.97 6.75 8.00
N TYR A 132 6.69 7.86 7.35
CA TYR A 132 5.71 8.86 7.82
C TYR A 132 4.28 8.56 7.41
N ASP A 133 4.02 7.43 6.76
CA ASP A 133 2.70 7.05 6.27
C ASP A 133 1.65 6.89 7.37
N ILE A 134 2.08 6.52 8.58
CA ILE A 134 1.22 6.44 9.76
C ILE A 134 0.50 7.77 10.05
N LEU A 135 1.17 8.90 9.80
CA LEU A 135 0.59 10.24 10.01
C LEU A 135 -0.62 10.47 9.11
N VAL A 136 -0.55 10.00 7.87
CA VAL A 136 -1.68 10.07 6.94
C VAL A 136 -2.80 9.15 7.41
N GLY A 137 -2.47 7.94 7.88
CA GLY A 137 -3.44 7.00 8.44
C GLY A 137 -4.22 7.60 9.61
N ILE A 138 -3.52 8.19 10.59
CA ILE A 138 -4.11 8.79 11.78
C ILE A 138 -4.94 10.04 11.45
N THR A 139 -4.47 10.86 10.52
CA THR A 139 -5.17 12.10 10.14
C THR A 139 -6.33 11.86 9.18
N ALA A 140 -6.40 10.73 8.49
CA ALA A 140 -7.45 10.43 7.52
C ALA A 140 -8.89 10.55 8.08
N PRO A 141 -9.24 9.98 9.25
CA PRO A 141 -10.57 10.15 9.84
C PRO A 141 -10.89 11.62 10.15
N ILE A 142 -9.89 12.37 10.64
CA ILE A 142 -10.03 13.77 11.01
C ILE A 142 -10.29 14.62 9.76
N ILE A 143 -9.45 14.48 8.75
CA ILE A 143 -9.58 15.20 7.47
C ILE A 143 -10.89 14.82 6.76
N GLY A 144 -11.24 13.52 6.74
CA GLY A 144 -12.50 13.06 6.18
C GLY A 144 -13.72 13.67 6.89
N TRP A 145 -13.71 13.72 8.22
CA TRP A 145 -14.78 14.32 9.00
C TRP A 145 -14.87 15.85 8.79
N LEU A 146 -13.72 16.55 8.81
CA LEU A 146 -13.67 18.00 8.58
C LEU A 146 -14.19 18.36 7.18
N PHE A 147 -13.83 17.57 6.17
CA PHE A 147 -14.31 17.78 4.80
C PHE A 147 -15.81 17.55 4.69
N LEU A 148 -16.35 16.50 5.33
CA LEU A 148 -17.80 16.23 5.36
C LEU A 148 -18.61 17.29 6.07
N LYS A 149 -18.02 17.96 7.06
CA LYS A 149 -18.63 19.09 7.79
C LYS A 149 -18.38 20.45 7.10
N GLU A 150 -17.84 20.43 5.88
CA GLU A 150 -17.52 21.64 5.09
C GLU A 150 -16.57 22.61 5.83
N LYS A 151 -15.83 22.10 6.84
CA LYS A 151 -14.87 22.90 7.62
C LYS A 151 -13.53 23.10 6.91
N ILE A 152 -13.23 22.28 5.91
CA ILE A 152 -12.03 22.42 5.05
C ILE A 152 -12.42 22.40 3.58
N SER A 153 -11.67 23.16 2.78
CA SER A 153 -11.90 23.24 1.34
C SER A 153 -11.35 22.02 0.59
N LYS A 154 -11.86 21.78 -0.63
CA LYS A 154 -11.32 20.76 -1.54
C LYS A 154 -9.82 20.96 -1.81
N LYS A 155 -9.31 22.19 -1.80
CA LYS A 155 -7.88 22.48 -1.98
C LYS A 155 -7.05 21.93 -0.85
N ILE A 156 -7.51 22.03 0.41
CA ILE A 156 -6.84 21.46 1.59
C ILE A 156 -6.83 19.94 1.50
N LEU A 157 -7.96 19.32 1.12
CA LEU A 157 -8.03 17.86 0.93
C LEU A 157 -7.05 17.40 -0.17
N ILE A 158 -6.94 18.12 -1.28
CA ILE A 158 -5.97 17.80 -2.34
C ILE A 158 -4.55 17.94 -1.82
N GLY A 159 -4.20 19.02 -1.11
CA GLY A 159 -2.87 19.22 -0.53
C GLY A 159 -2.49 18.08 0.43
N TRP A 160 -3.42 17.66 1.29
CA TRP A 160 -3.22 16.52 2.19
C TRP A 160 -2.97 15.21 1.42
N ASN A 161 -3.72 14.95 0.34
CA ASN A 161 -3.49 13.78 -0.50
C ASN A 161 -2.13 13.82 -1.22
N ILE A 162 -1.67 15.01 -1.65
CA ILE A 162 -0.34 15.17 -2.27
C ILE A 162 0.76 14.85 -1.26
N ILE A 163 0.64 15.34 -0.02
CA ILE A 163 1.59 15.01 1.06
C ILE A 163 1.59 13.49 1.33
N GLY A 164 0.42 12.88 1.41
CA GLY A 164 0.30 11.42 1.58
C GLY A 164 0.89 10.62 0.42
N LEU A 165 0.77 11.10 -0.82
CA LEU A 165 1.41 10.49 -1.97
C LEU A 165 2.93 10.60 -1.89
N PHE A 166 3.44 11.77 -1.46
CA PHE A 166 4.87 11.97 -1.25
C PHE A 166 5.45 10.98 -0.25
N PHE A 167 4.77 10.73 0.89
CA PHE A 167 5.22 9.77 1.89
C PHE A 167 5.26 8.34 1.33
N VAL A 168 4.23 7.92 0.58
CA VAL A 168 4.20 6.60 -0.08
C VAL A 168 5.38 6.44 -1.05
N VAL A 169 5.63 7.45 -1.88
CA VAL A 169 6.74 7.43 -2.85
C VAL A 169 8.08 7.40 -2.10
N PHE A 170 8.21 8.18 -1.04
CA PHE A 170 9.42 8.23 -0.24
C PHE A 170 9.73 6.88 0.41
N ILE A 171 8.75 6.25 1.09
CA ILE A 171 8.99 4.95 1.72
C ILE A 171 9.19 3.84 0.69
N PHE A 172 8.53 3.91 -0.46
CA PHE A 172 8.74 2.99 -1.56
C PHE A 172 10.21 2.99 -2.04
N PHE A 173 10.80 4.16 -2.23
CA PHE A 173 12.23 4.27 -2.59
C PHE A 173 13.14 3.78 -1.48
N ASN A 174 12.86 4.10 -0.22
CA ASN A 174 13.61 3.56 0.91
C ASN A 174 13.55 2.02 0.93
N GLY A 175 12.38 1.43 0.71
CA GLY A 175 12.21 -0.02 0.62
C GLY A 175 13.00 -0.64 -0.53
N MET A 176 12.97 -0.03 -1.71
CA MET A 176 13.78 -0.49 -2.85
C MET A 176 15.27 -0.47 -2.55
N LEU A 177 15.76 0.59 -1.89
CA LEU A 177 17.17 0.75 -1.54
C LEU A 177 17.59 -0.10 -0.33
N SER A 178 16.64 -0.66 0.41
CA SER A 178 16.88 -1.59 1.51
C SER A 178 16.84 -3.05 1.09
N ALA A 179 16.25 -3.35 -0.07
CA ALA A 179 16.18 -4.72 -0.57
C ALA A 179 17.59 -5.27 -0.87
N GLU A 180 17.79 -6.57 -0.63
CA GLU A 180 19.04 -7.29 -0.91
C GLU A 180 19.25 -7.45 -2.42
N LEU A 181 19.52 -6.35 -3.09
CA LEU A 181 19.75 -6.24 -4.53
C LEU A 181 21.13 -5.65 -4.77
N PRO A 182 21.70 -5.80 -5.99
CA PRO A 182 23.05 -5.27 -6.31
C PRO A 182 23.23 -3.77 -6.09
N PHE A 183 22.15 -3.02 -5.92
CA PHE A 183 22.14 -1.57 -5.67
C PHE A 183 21.65 -1.20 -4.26
N GLN A 184 21.67 -2.13 -3.31
CA GLN A 184 21.30 -1.87 -1.91
C GLN A 184 22.14 -0.73 -1.34
N GLN A 185 21.48 0.24 -0.70
CA GLN A 185 22.10 1.39 -0.02
C GLN A 185 21.91 1.35 1.49
N PHE A 186 20.84 0.71 1.96
CA PHE A 186 20.48 0.62 3.38
C PHE A 186 20.42 -0.86 3.78
N GLY A 187 21.03 -1.19 4.92
CA GLY A 187 20.98 -2.53 5.52
C GLY A 187 20.25 -2.51 6.86
N PHE A 188 20.28 -3.65 7.53
CA PHE A 188 19.85 -3.80 8.92
C PHE A 188 20.83 -3.10 9.86
#